data_d85c09d7d84e4d8cca7a14f487d69d1a
#
_entry.id   d85c09d7d84e4d8cca7a14f487d69d1a
#
_cell.length_a   1.000
_cell.length_b   1.000
_cell.length_c   1.000
_cell.angle_alpha   90.00
_cell.angle_beta   90.00
_cell.angle_gamma   90.00
#
_symmetry.space_group_name_H-M   'P 1'
#
loop_
_entity.id
_entity.type
_entity.pdbx_description
1 polymer ?
#
loop_
_entity_poly.entity_id
_entity_poly.type
_entity_poly.pdbx_seq_one_letter_code
_entity_poly.pdbx_strand_id
1 'polypeptide(L)'
;MNGLKNRGVRDILIACVDGLTGFPQAIEAVFPETEIQQCIIHQIRNTTKFVSYKDIKPLMSDLKRVYAAPTEDIALSELNLFDGKWGGKYPKIAKSWRDNWANLSTYFKFPEAVRRLIYTTNAIEGFNRQLRKVTKSKTVFPTDDSLLKMLRSEER
;
A
#
# COMPACT_ATOMS: atom_id res chain seq x y z
N MET A 1 -10.67 -10.28 -10.66
CA MET A 1 -11.11 -8.96 -11.18
C MET A 1 -12.54 -9.01 -11.73
N ASN A 2 -12.92 -10.01 -12.54
CA ASN A 2 -14.30 -10.16 -13.06
C ASN A 2 -15.38 -10.14 -11.96
N GLY A 3 -15.11 -10.72 -10.78
CA GLY A 3 -16.04 -10.68 -9.65
C GLY A 3 -16.38 -9.27 -9.14
N LEU A 4 -15.46 -8.30 -9.26
CA LEU A 4 -15.74 -6.90 -8.93
C LEU A 4 -16.64 -6.25 -9.99
N LYS A 5 -16.33 -6.49 -11.26
CA LYS A 5 -17.14 -6.00 -12.38
C LYS A 5 -18.57 -6.54 -12.33
N ASN A 6 -18.74 -7.83 -12.03
CA ASN A 6 -20.05 -8.47 -11.88
C ASN A 6 -20.85 -7.93 -10.68
N ARG A 7 -20.18 -7.36 -9.68
CA ARG A 7 -20.81 -6.68 -8.52
C ARG A 7 -21.09 -5.21 -8.77
N GLY A 8 -20.88 -4.72 -10.00
CA GLY A 8 -21.19 -3.35 -10.39
C GLY A 8 -20.06 -2.34 -10.24
N VAL A 9 -18.83 -2.76 -9.94
CA VAL A 9 -17.65 -1.88 -9.98
C VAL A 9 -17.39 -1.53 -11.44
N ARG A 10 -17.54 -0.27 -11.80
CA ARG A 10 -17.39 0.23 -13.17
C ARG A 10 -15.96 0.64 -13.47
N ASP A 11 -15.28 1.21 -12.49
CA ASP A 11 -13.93 1.73 -12.62
C ASP A 11 -13.15 1.62 -11.31
N ILE A 12 -11.82 1.57 -11.43
CA ILE A 12 -10.88 1.58 -10.30
C ILE A 12 -9.79 2.61 -10.65
N LEU A 13 -9.71 3.68 -9.90
CA LEU A 13 -8.72 4.73 -10.14
C LEU A 13 -7.29 4.23 -9.89
N ILE A 14 -7.06 3.58 -8.75
CA ILE A 14 -5.74 3.09 -8.34
C ILE A 14 -5.88 1.70 -7.73
N ALA A 15 -5.04 0.76 -8.16
CA ALA A 15 -4.91 -0.55 -7.55
C ALA A 15 -3.53 -0.71 -6.91
N CYS A 16 -3.49 -0.81 -5.57
CA CYS A 16 -2.25 -1.08 -4.85
C CYS A 16 -2.01 -2.60 -4.77
N VAL A 17 -0.92 -3.07 -5.40
CA VAL A 17 -0.57 -4.49 -5.50
C VAL A 17 0.73 -4.78 -4.76
N ASP A 18 0.86 -5.98 -4.22
CA ASP A 18 2.05 -6.40 -3.44
C ASP A 18 3.16 -7.05 -4.28
N GLY A 19 3.08 -6.92 -5.61
CA GLY A 19 4.07 -7.45 -6.55
C GLY A 19 3.80 -8.90 -6.99
N LEU A 20 2.57 -9.40 -6.79
CA LEU A 20 2.17 -10.72 -7.28
C LEU A 20 2.20 -10.76 -8.81
N THR A 21 3.00 -11.67 -9.36
CA THR A 21 3.15 -11.85 -10.81
C THR A 21 1.81 -12.15 -11.49
N GLY A 22 1.53 -11.50 -12.61
CA GLY A 22 0.30 -11.67 -13.39
C GLY A 22 -0.91 -10.88 -12.86
N PHE A 23 -0.82 -10.32 -11.65
CA PHE A 23 -1.93 -9.54 -11.09
C PHE A 23 -2.13 -8.18 -11.79
N PRO A 24 -1.06 -7.43 -12.13
CA PRO A 24 -1.17 -6.23 -12.95
C PRO A 24 -1.89 -6.49 -14.28
N GLN A 25 -1.50 -7.51 -15.03
CA GLN A 25 -2.10 -7.89 -16.30
C GLN A 25 -3.58 -8.25 -16.16
N ALA A 26 -3.95 -8.94 -15.06
CA ALA A 26 -5.33 -9.27 -14.77
C ALA A 26 -6.19 -8.03 -14.42
N ILE A 27 -5.58 -6.98 -13.85
CA ILE A 27 -6.24 -5.69 -13.61
C ILE A 27 -6.45 -4.97 -14.94
N GLU A 28 -5.40 -4.79 -15.72
CA GLU A 28 -5.43 -4.11 -17.02
C GLU A 28 -6.44 -4.72 -17.98
N ALA A 29 -6.55 -6.05 -18.01
CA ALA A 29 -7.53 -6.76 -18.85
C ALA A 29 -9.00 -6.45 -18.50
N VAL A 30 -9.31 -6.06 -17.28
CA VAL A 30 -10.68 -5.83 -16.80
C VAL A 30 -10.98 -4.35 -16.59
N PHE A 31 -9.96 -3.61 -16.11
CA PHE A 31 -10.00 -2.18 -15.80
C PHE A 31 -8.79 -1.48 -16.43
N PRO A 32 -8.79 -1.22 -17.75
CA PRO A 32 -7.62 -0.74 -18.50
C PRO A 32 -7.14 0.65 -18.07
N GLU A 33 -8.02 1.49 -17.52
CA GLU A 33 -7.69 2.84 -17.05
C GLU A 33 -7.13 2.87 -15.62
N THR A 34 -7.02 1.70 -14.95
CA THR A 34 -6.54 1.63 -13.57
C THR A 34 -5.04 1.90 -13.51
N GLU A 35 -4.65 2.90 -12.71
CA GLU A 35 -3.24 3.09 -12.36
C GLU A 35 -2.79 2.00 -11.38
N ILE A 36 -1.73 1.29 -11.74
CA ILE A 36 -1.18 0.21 -10.91
C ILE A 36 -0.04 0.78 -10.06
N GLN A 37 -0.19 0.67 -8.76
CA GLN A 37 0.77 1.10 -7.75
C GLN A 37 1.33 -0.09 -7.00
N GLN A 38 2.64 -0.27 -7.00
CA GLN A 38 3.25 -1.24 -6.09
C GLN A 38 3.09 -0.79 -4.64
N CYS A 39 2.69 -1.71 -3.77
CA CYS A 39 2.37 -1.40 -2.38
C CYS A 39 3.62 -0.92 -1.61
N ILE A 40 3.64 0.35 -1.23
CA ILE A 40 4.72 0.98 -0.46
C ILE A 40 4.90 0.28 0.89
N ILE A 41 3.82 -0.12 1.54
CA ILE A 41 3.87 -0.80 2.85
C ILE A 41 4.54 -2.17 2.73
N HIS A 42 4.28 -2.93 1.67
CA HIS A 42 4.98 -4.19 1.42
C HIS A 42 6.48 -3.97 1.14
N GLN A 43 6.83 -2.94 0.37
CA GLN A 43 8.22 -2.56 0.13
C GLN A 43 8.94 -2.19 1.45
N ILE A 44 8.29 -1.42 2.33
CA ILE A 44 8.79 -1.09 3.66
C ILE A 44 8.99 -2.35 4.51
N ARG A 45 7.99 -3.22 4.57
CA ARG A 45 8.09 -4.50 5.33
C ARG A 45 9.22 -5.36 4.81
N ASN A 46 9.42 -5.45 3.50
CA ASN A 46 10.53 -6.18 2.90
C ASN A 46 11.89 -5.54 3.25
N THR A 47 11.96 -4.20 3.29
CA THR A 47 13.15 -3.47 3.72
C THR A 47 13.57 -3.86 5.13
N THR A 48 12.63 -3.91 6.08
CA THR A 48 12.94 -4.13 7.50
C THR A 48 13.31 -5.57 7.86
N LYS A 49 12.98 -6.55 7.02
CA LYS A 49 13.26 -7.98 7.28
C LYS A 49 14.74 -8.30 7.54
N PHE A 50 15.64 -7.53 6.94
CA PHE A 50 17.08 -7.78 6.96
C PHE A 50 17.86 -6.70 7.75
N VAL A 51 17.15 -5.84 8.49
CA VAL A 51 17.74 -4.75 9.27
C VAL A 51 17.87 -5.17 10.72
N SER A 52 19.03 -4.93 11.32
CA SER A 52 19.21 -5.23 12.74
C SER A 52 18.28 -4.35 13.60
N TYR A 53 17.78 -4.89 14.71
CA TYR A 53 16.78 -4.24 15.55
C TYR A 53 17.14 -2.80 15.95
N LYS A 54 18.42 -2.56 16.29
CA LYS A 54 18.94 -1.24 16.68
C LYS A 54 18.87 -0.19 15.57
N ASP A 55 18.89 -0.62 14.31
CA ASP A 55 18.92 0.26 13.15
C ASP A 55 17.52 0.48 12.55
N ILE A 56 16.52 -0.33 12.92
CA ILE A 56 15.16 -0.24 12.33
C ILE A 56 14.60 1.17 12.51
N LYS A 57 14.61 1.72 13.71
CA LYS A 57 14.00 3.03 14.00
C LYS A 57 14.66 4.16 13.21
N PRO A 58 16.01 4.35 13.25
CA PRO A 58 16.66 5.41 12.49
C PRO A 58 16.56 5.20 10.98
N LEU A 59 16.69 3.97 10.49
CA LEU A 59 16.55 3.64 9.06
C LEU A 59 15.13 3.96 8.56
N MET A 60 14.10 3.61 9.31
CA MET A 60 12.72 3.91 8.97
C MET A 60 12.42 5.42 8.98
N SER A 61 13.07 6.18 9.86
CA SER A 61 12.96 7.64 9.86
C SER A 61 13.53 8.25 8.58
N ASP A 62 14.69 7.79 8.13
CA ASP A 62 15.31 8.24 6.89
C ASP A 62 14.50 7.78 5.67
N LEU A 63 14.05 6.52 5.65
CA LEU A 63 13.22 5.98 4.57
C LEU A 63 11.88 6.72 4.43
N LYS A 64 11.31 7.20 5.54
CA LYS A 64 10.10 8.01 5.50
C LYS A 64 10.26 9.28 4.67
N ARG A 65 11.46 9.89 4.67
CA ARG A 65 11.74 11.07 3.86
C ARG A 65 11.65 10.77 2.37
N VAL A 66 11.96 9.55 1.96
CA VAL A 66 11.84 9.09 0.57
C VAL A 66 10.35 8.99 0.19
N TYR A 67 9.58 8.13 0.86
CA TYR A 67 8.20 7.85 0.43
C TYR A 67 7.17 8.92 0.82
N ALA A 68 7.48 9.81 1.74
CA ALA A 68 6.62 10.93 2.11
C ALA A 68 7.09 12.27 1.52
N ALA A 69 8.01 12.25 0.55
CA ALA A 69 8.48 13.44 -0.14
C ALA A 69 7.35 14.16 -0.89
N PRO A 70 7.43 15.49 -1.02
CA PRO A 70 6.40 16.27 -1.72
C PRO A 70 6.40 16.03 -3.24
N THR A 71 7.55 15.70 -3.84
CA THR A 71 7.70 15.42 -5.27
C THR A 71 8.58 14.21 -5.50
N GLU A 72 8.49 13.61 -6.70
CA GLU A 72 9.31 12.48 -7.10
C GLU A 72 10.80 12.84 -7.12
N ASP A 73 11.18 14.03 -7.60
CA ASP A 73 12.58 14.48 -7.65
C ASP A 73 13.19 14.59 -6.25
N ILE A 74 12.43 15.13 -5.29
CA ILE A 74 12.85 15.18 -3.89
C ILE A 74 12.97 13.77 -3.32
N ALA A 75 12.03 12.88 -3.64
CA ALA A 75 12.10 11.48 -3.22
C ALA A 75 13.35 10.76 -3.72
N LEU A 76 13.74 10.97 -4.98
CA LEU A 76 14.97 10.42 -5.55
C LEU A 76 16.23 11.00 -4.87
N SER A 77 16.22 12.30 -4.58
CA SER A 77 17.31 12.94 -3.83
C SER A 77 17.44 12.36 -2.42
N GLU A 78 16.33 12.17 -1.72
CA GLU A 78 16.30 11.52 -0.41
C GLU A 78 16.72 10.05 -0.47
N LEU A 79 16.38 9.33 -1.55
CA LEU A 79 16.85 7.95 -1.77
C LEU A 79 18.37 7.89 -1.97
N ASN A 80 18.96 8.90 -2.63
CA ASN A 80 20.42 9.00 -2.77
C ASN A 80 21.10 9.26 -1.41
N LEU A 81 20.53 10.14 -0.58
CA LEU A 81 21.02 10.38 0.79
C LEU A 81 20.89 9.13 1.67
N PHE A 82 19.77 8.42 1.54
CA PHE A 82 19.53 7.15 2.21
C PHE A 82 20.59 6.10 1.82
N ASP A 83 20.88 5.96 0.52
CA ASP A 83 21.90 5.04 0.02
C ASP A 83 23.30 5.41 0.52
N GLY A 84 23.67 6.70 0.49
CA GLY A 84 24.94 7.18 1.04
C GLY A 84 25.14 6.83 2.52
N LYS A 85 24.04 6.87 3.31
CA LYS A 85 24.09 6.57 4.75
C LYS A 85 24.03 5.07 5.05
N TRP A 86 23.19 4.34 4.38
CA TRP A 86 22.83 2.95 4.71
C TRP A 86 23.36 1.92 3.72
N GLY A 87 23.72 2.33 2.49
CA GLY A 87 24.13 1.44 1.41
C GLY A 87 25.36 0.61 1.73
N GLY A 88 26.35 1.17 2.48
CA GLY A 88 27.50 0.42 2.94
C GLY A 88 27.14 -0.75 3.87
N LYS A 89 26.10 -0.59 4.69
CA LYS A 89 25.67 -1.61 5.66
C LYS A 89 24.55 -2.51 5.12
N TYR A 90 23.63 -1.95 4.33
CA TYR A 90 22.45 -2.63 3.81
C TYR A 90 22.29 -2.39 2.30
N PRO A 91 23.25 -2.83 1.44
CA PRO A 91 23.28 -2.48 0.02
C PRO A 91 22.05 -2.94 -0.77
N LYS A 92 21.43 -4.04 -0.34
CA LYS A 92 20.24 -4.58 -1.01
C LYS A 92 19.01 -3.70 -0.85
N ILE A 93 18.95 -2.84 0.17
CA ILE A 93 17.77 -2.03 0.46
C ILE A 93 17.63 -0.92 -0.59
N ALA A 94 18.63 -0.04 -0.70
CA ALA A 94 18.59 1.05 -1.67
C ALA A 94 18.47 0.52 -3.11
N LYS A 95 19.18 -0.58 -3.42
CA LYS A 95 19.03 -1.27 -4.71
C LYS A 95 17.60 -1.70 -4.97
N SER A 96 16.95 -2.37 -4.01
CA SER A 96 15.56 -2.82 -4.15
C SER A 96 14.58 -1.66 -4.38
N TRP A 97 14.77 -0.52 -3.73
CA TRP A 97 13.95 0.68 -3.96
C TRP A 97 14.18 1.27 -5.34
N ARG A 98 15.43 1.29 -5.84
CA ARG A 98 15.74 1.77 -7.19
C ARG A 98 15.20 0.85 -8.27
N ASP A 99 15.40 -0.46 -8.13
CA ASP A 99 14.96 -1.47 -9.11
C ASP A 99 13.42 -1.45 -9.28
N ASN A 100 12.68 -1.13 -8.21
CA ASN A 100 11.21 -1.06 -8.21
C ASN A 100 10.67 0.38 -8.38
N TRP A 101 11.54 1.39 -8.57
CA TRP A 101 11.15 2.80 -8.50
C TRP A 101 10.00 3.16 -9.43
N ALA A 102 10.04 2.73 -10.68
CA ALA A 102 9.01 3.03 -11.67
C ALA A 102 7.61 2.59 -11.23
N ASN A 103 7.51 1.45 -10.52
CA ASN A 103 6.24 0.93 -10.00
C ASN A 103 5.89 1.51 -8.62
N LEU A 104 6.89 1.96 -7.86
CA LEU A 104 6.70 2.58 -6.55
C LEU A 104 6.32 4.06 -6.66
N SER A 105 6.82 4.80 -7.66
CA SER A 105 6.65 6.25 -7.78
C SER A 105 5.33 6.68 -8.42
N THR A 106 4.52 5.75 -8.92
CA THR A 106 3.24 6.05 -9.60
C THR A 106 2.35 6.99 -8.79
N TYR A 107 2.33 6.86 -7.46
CA TYR A 107 1.49 7.70 -6.58
C TYR A 107 1.86 9.19 -6.57
N PHE A 108 3.06 9.58 -7.00
CA PHE A 108 3.44 11.00 -7.10
C PHE A 108 2.61 11.79 -8.11
N LYS A 109 1.95 11.10 -9.06
CA LYS A 109 0.98 11.70 -9.99
C LYS A 109 -0.25 12.30 -9.27
N PHE A 110 -0.53 11.86 -8.03
CA PHE A 110 -1.74 12.20 -7.31
C PHE A 110 -1.52 13.29 -6.25
N PRO A 111 -2.58 14.05 -5.89
CA PRO A 111 -2.52 15.01 -4.79
C PRO A 111 -2.11 14.38 -3.46
N GLU A 112 -1.52 15.17 -2.56
CA GLU A 112 -1.00 14.70 -1.28
C GLU A 112 -2.03 13.90 -0.45
N ALA A 113 -3.29 14.34 -0.42
CA ALA A 113 -4.35 13.65 0.30
C ALA A 113 -4.54 12.20 -0.18
N VAL A 114 -4.49 11.96 -1.49
CA VAL A 114 -4.57 10.63 -2.10
C VAL A 114 -3.30 9.84 -1.82
N ARG A 115 -2.11 10.47 -1.97
CA ARG A 115 -0.83 9.81 -1.69
C ARG A 115 -0.76 9.28 -0.26
N ARG A 116 -1.26 10.06 0.72
CA ARG A 116 -1.31 9.64 2.14
C ARG A 116 -2.12 8.35 2.34
N LEU A 117 -3.20 8.15 1.60
CA LEU A 117 -3.95 6.89 1.65
C LEU A 117 -3.15 5.70 1.11
N ILE A 118 -2.29 5.92 0.10
CA ILE A 118 -1.51 4.87 -0.56
C ILE A 118 -0.37 4.38 0.34
N TYR A 119 0.36 5.28 1.00
CA TYR A 119 1.49 4.88 1.85
C TYR A 119 1.17 4.78 3.34
N THR A 120 -0.11 4.88 3.72
CA THR A 120 -0.58 4.59 5.08
C THR A 120 -1.58 3.45 5.07
N THR A 121 -1.44 2.52 6.00
CA THR A 121 -2.42 1.43 6.18
C THR A 121 -3.57 1.83 7.10
N ASN A 122 -3.49 3.01 7.72
CA ASN A 122 -4.38 3.42 8.80
C ASN A 122 -5.87 3.39 8.42
N ALA A 123 -6.21 3.82 7.21
CA ALA A 123 -7.61 3.83 6.76
C ALA A 123 -8.16 2.41 6.56
N ILE A 124 -7.44 1.55 5.82
CA ILE A 124 -7.85 0.17 5.53
C ILE A 124 -7.75 -0.70 6.78
N GLU A 125 -6.68 -0.56 7.58
CA GLU A 125 -6.53 -1.30 8.83
C GLU A 125 -7.56 -0.86 9.87
N GLY A 126 -7.88 0.43 9.95
CA GLY A 126 -8.95 0.96 10.78
C GLY A 126 -10.31 0.38 10.39
N PHE A 127 -10.64 0.40 9.12
CA PHE A 127 -11.87 -0.19 8.58
C PHE A 127 -11.93 -1.71 8.85
N ASN A 128 -10.87 -2.45 8.53
CA ASN A 128 -10.80 -3.88 8.80
C ASN A 128 -10.89 -4.20 10.30
N ARG A 129 -10.35 -3.34 11.16
CA ARG A 129 -10.47 -3.50 12.62
C ARG A 129 -11.91 -3.32 13.07
N GLN A 130 -12.63 -2.33 12.54
CA GLN A 130 -14.05 -2.14 12.84
C GLN A 130 -14.88 -3.32 12.32
N LEU A 131 -14.67 -3.75 11.07
CA LEU A 131 -15.32 -4.96 10.54
C LEU A 131 -15.08 -6.17 11.42
N ARG A 132 -13.84 -6.41 11.86
CA ARG A 132 -13.50 -7.55 12.72
C ARG A 132 -14.14 -7.48 14.09
N LYS A 133 -14.31 -6.30 14.68
CA LYS A 133 -15.05 -6.15 15.96
C LYS A 133 -16.48 -6.67 15.82
N VAL A 134 -17.13 -6.33 14.70
CA VAL A 134 -18.51 -6.69 14.43
C VAL A 134 -18.64 -8.16 14.01
N THR A 135 -17.74 -8.65 13.15
CA THR A 135 -17.82 -10.02 12.60
C THR A 135 -17.21 -11.09 13.50
N LYS A 136 -16.36 -10.74 14.47
CA LYS A 136 -15.68 -11.70 15.36
C LYS A 136 -16.65 -12.46 16.28
N SER A 137 -17.76 -11.86 16.65
CA SER A 137 -18.78 -12.47 17.51
C SER A 137 -19.73 -13.41 16.76
N LYS A 138 -19.76 -13.33 15.42
CA LYS A 138 -20.58 -14.18 14.54
C LYS A 138 -19.75 -14.69 13.39
N THR A 139 -19.54 -15.99 13.32
CA THR A 139 -18.75 -16.64 12.27
C THR A 139 -19.54 -16.94 11.01
N VAL A 140 -20.87 -16.94 11.08
CA VAL A 140 -21.78 -17.22 9.95
C VAL A 140 -22.94 -16.22 9.95
N PHE A 141 -23.18 -15.60 8.81
CA PHE A 141 -24.36 -14.78 8.55
C PHE A 141 -25.29 -15.55 7.60
N PRO A 142 -26.53 -15.85 8.01
CA PRO A 142 -27.43 -16.65 7.17
C PRO A 142 -27.88 -15.94 5.89
N THR A 143 -27.85 -14.60 5.85
CA THR A 143 -28.18 -13.77 4.68
C THR A 143 -27.34 -12.51 4.63
N ASP A 144 -27.20 -11.90 3.45
CA ASP A 144 -26.53 -10.62 3.25
C ASP A 144 -27.22 -9.50 4.06
N ASP A 145 -28.55 -9.55 4.20
CA ASP A 145 -29.30 -8.59 5.00
C ASP A 145 -28.97 -8.68 6.50
N SER A 146 -28.68 -9.86 7.01
CA SER A 146 -28.27 -10.04 8.41
C SER A 146 -26.88 -9.42 8.68
N LEU A 147 -25.97 -9.49 7.70
CA LEU A 147 -24.68 -8.82 7.74
C LEU A 147 -24.85 -7.30 7.66
N LEU A 148 -25.66 -6.81 6.73
CA LEU A 148 -25.93 -5.37 6.55
C LEU A 148 -26.59 -4.74 7.76
N LYS A 149 -27.54 -5.41 8.41
CA LYS A 149 -28.16 -4.95 9.66
C LYS A 149 -27.12 -4.79 10.78
N MET A 150 -26.20 -5.75 10.90
CA MET A 150 -25.15 -5.68 11.91
C MET A 150 -24.19 -4.52 11.65
N LEU A 151 -23.77 -4.31 10.39
CA LEU A 151 -22.88 -3.22 10.02
C LEU A 151 -23.52 -1.84 10.28
N ARG A 152 -24.83 -1.68 10.00
CA ARG A 152 -25.58 -0.44 10.26
C ARG A 152 -25.81 -0.15 11.74
N SER A 153 -25.84 -1.17 12.62
CA SER A 153 -26.03 -0.96 14.06
C SER A 153 -24.83 -0.35 14.76
N GLU A 154 -23.64 -0.40 14.14
CA GLU A 154 -22.39 0.15 14.66
C GLU A 154 -22.09 1.60 14.18
N GLU A 155 -22.93 2.17 13.30
CA GLU A 155 -22.82 3.56 12.85
C GLU A 155 -23.48 4.58 13.80
N ARG A 156 -23.96 4.15 14.99
CA ARG A 156 -24.60 5.02 15.99
C ARG A 156 -23.71 5.30 17.17
#